data_2cf0d831c049589e75c20638fdc50588
#
_entry.id   2cf0d831c049589e75c20638fdc50588
#
_cell.length_a   1.000
_cell.length_b   1.000
_cell.length_c   1.000
_cell.angle_alpha   90.00
_cell.angle_beta   90.00
_cell.angle_gamma   90.00
#
_symmetry.space_group_name_H-M   'P 1'
#
loop_
_entity.id
_entity.type
_entity.pdbx_description
1 polymer ?
#
loop_
_entity_poly.entity_id
_entity_poly.type
_entity_poly.pdbx_seq_one_letter_code
_entity_poly.pdbx_strand_id
1 'polypeptide(L)'
;TAGIFFLAYHFLPNFDALLVLKIVPAAGLVLLGCEVLYYATRPQRGRYDFVSVFVCLVLMACCFGLTLLPLVWEQVNPEVQQQEQRLRDAYQQSVYEKFQQEASDIRLKDMGCWVELYGYHNDVEKLTPDNTETLGLNVWLQGPYDSAEAFAKDCRRLTNVVQQMEVQPKQIGFFCR
;
A
#
# COMPACT_ATOMS: atom_id res chain seq x y z
N THR A 1 25.62 26.38 4.18
CA THR A 1 25.20 25.20 3.36
C THR A 1 23.71 25.22 3.02
N ALA A 2 22.79 25.48 3.96
CA ALA A 2 21.35 25.55 3.69
C ALA A 2 20.97 26.68 2.71
N GLY A 3 21.63 27.83 2.79
CA GLY A 3 21.39 28.98 1.88
C GLY A 3 21.79 28.70 0.43
N ILE A 4 22.87 27.93 0.21
CA ILE A 4 23.32 27.55 -1.14
C ILE A 4 22.29 26.57 -1.76
N PHE A 5 21.69 25.70 -0.95
CA PHE A 5 20.67 24.76 -1.37
C PHE A 5 19.38 25.48 -1.79
N PHE A 6 18.97 26.49 -1.02
CA PHE A 6 17.82 27.32 -1.31
C PHE A 6 18.01 28.14 -2.59
N LEU A 7 19.21 28.68 -2.80
CA LEU A 7 19.57 29.40 -4.03
C LEU A 7 19.59 28.47 -5.26
N ALA A 8 20.15 27.26 -5.13
CA ALA A 8 20.16 26.26 -6.20
C ALA A 8 18.75 25.83 -6.61
N TYR A 9 17.86 25.62 -5.63
CA TYR A 9 16.46 25.29 -5.88
C TYR A 9 15.71 26.37 -6.65
N HIS A 10 16.02 27.62 -6.41
CA HIS A 10 15.32 28.76 -7.03
C HIS A 10 15.86 29.13 -8.42
N PHE A 11 17.12 28.83 -8.71
CA PHE A 11 17.79 29.25 -9.95
C PHE A 11 17.91 28.18 -11.03
N LEU A 12 17.77 26.88 -10.70
CA LEU A 12 17.90 25.79 -11.67
C LEU A 12 16.51 25.20 -12.02
N PRO A 13 15.99 25.44 -13.22
CA PRO A 13 14.64 25.02 -13.62
C PRO A 13 14.43 23.51 -13.73
N ASN A 14 15.51 22.69 -13.68
CA ASN A 14 15.46 21.23 -13.69
C ASN A 14 16.01 20.61 -12.40
N PHE A 15 15.92 21.31 -11.28
CA PHE A 15 16.45 20.83 -10.02
C PHE A 15 15.49 19.85 -9.37
N ASP A 16 15.82 18.57 -9.48
CA ASP A 16 15.04 17.52 -8.83
C ASP A 16 15.34 17.49 -7.32
N ALA A 17 14.56 18.25 -6.56
CA ALA A 17 14.72 18.40 -5.12
C ALA A 17 14.65 17.05 -4.38
N LEU A 18 13.86 16.09 -4.88
CA LEU A 18 13.73 14.76 -4.32
C LEU A 18 15.02 13.95 -4.50
N LEU A 19 15.67 14.06 -5.66
CA LEU A 19 16.92 13.37 -5.94
C LEU A 19 18.06 13.90 -5.07
N VAL A 20 18.14 15.21 -4.92
CA VAL A 20 19.14 15.85 -4.06
C VAL A 20 18.89 15.54 -2.59
N LEU A 21 17.64 15.53 -2.14
CA LEU A 21 17.26 15.15 -0.79
C LEU A 21 17.66 13.71 -0.46
N LYS A 22 17.69 12.81 -1.44
CA LYS A 22 18.18 11.42 -1.29
C LYS A 22 19.71 11.32 -1.29
N ILE A 23 20.39 12.11 -2.13
CA ILE A 23 21.86 12.00 -2.31
C ILE A 23 22.63 12.74 -1.20
N VAL A 24 22.17 13.91 -0.77
CA VAL A 24 22.91 14.76 0.20
C VAL A 24 23.14 14.06 1.55
N PRO A 25 22.18 13.38 2.16
CA PRO A 25 22.41 12.66 3.41
C PRO A 25 23.40 11.50 3.23
N ALA A 26 23.29 10.76 2.13
CA ALA A 26 24.19 9.65 1.83
C ALA A 26 25.63 10.12 1.62
N ALA A 27 25.83 11.21 0.86
CA ALA A 27 27.14 11.84 0.65
C ALA A 27 27.71 12.38 1.97
N GLY A 28 26.85 12.97 2.83
CA GLY A 28 27.24 13.43 4.16
C GLY A 28 27.75 12.31 5.05
N LEU A 29 27.10 11.14 5.05
CA LEU A 29 27.56 9.96 5.79
C LEU A 29 28.92 9.43 5.29
N VAL A 30 29.11 9.41 3.97
CA VAL A 30 30.40 9.00 3.37
C VAL A 30 31.51 9.96 3.79
N LEU A 31 31.29 11.26 3.74
CA LEU A 31 32.25 12.27 4.16
C LEU A 31 32.61 12.15 5.63
N LEU A 32 31.62 11.98 6.50
CA LEU A 32 31.84 11.75 7.93
C LEU A 32 32.58 10.44 8.20
N GLY A 33 32.25 9.37 7.47
CA GLY A 33 32.99 8.11 7.54
C GLY A 33 34.46 8.24 7.16
N CYS A 34 34.76 8.99 6.10
CA CYS A 34 36.15 9.32 5.70
C CYS A 34 36.87 10.17 6.77
N GLU A 35 36.18 11.12 7.39
CA GLU A 35 36.75 11.95 8.46
C GLU A 35 37.08 11.10 9.70
N VAL A 36 36.18 10.24 10.12
CA VAL A 36 36.42 9.30 11.25
C VAL A 36 37.60 8.38 10.96
N LEU A 37 37.71 7.83 9.76
CA LEU A 37 38.85 6.99 9.34
C LEU A 37 40.15 7.81 9.34
N TYR A 38 40.12 9.03 8.86
CA TYR A 38 41.28 9.92 8.87
C TYR A 38 41.80 10.20 10.29
N TYR A 39 40.89 10.47 11.25
CA TYR A 39 41.29 10.67 12.64
C TYR A 39 41.66 9.37 13.34
N ALA A 40 41.11 8.23 13.00
CA ALA A 40 41.46 6.92 13.55
C ALA A 40 42.89 6.48 13.14
N THR A 41 43.40 6.93 11.98
CA THR A 41 44.74 6.63 11.51
C THR A 41 45.84 7.54 12.10
N ARG A 42 45.46 8.62 12.81
CA ARG A 42 46.44 9.50 13.47
C ARG A 42 46.55 9.21 14.97
N PRO A 43 47.72 8.88 15.49
CA PRO A 43 47.93 8.45 16.91
C PRO A 43 47.92 9.62 17.90
N GLN A 44 47.38 10.79 17.58
CA GLN A 44 47.31 11.93 18.49
C GLN A 44 45.99 11.94 19.22
N ARG A 45 46.03 11.60 20.53
CA ARG A 45 45.03 11.80 21.60
C ARG A 45 43.61 12.08 21.10
N GLY A 46 42.94 10.97 20.76
CA GLY A 46 41.52 11.01 20.44
C GLY A 46 40.69 11.41 21.64
N ARG A 47 40.31 12.67 21.75
CA ARG A 47 39.06 13.01 22.39
C ARG A 47 38.00 12.54 21.43
N TYR A 48 37.27 11.50 21.84
CA TYR A 48 36.04 11.10 21.16
C TYR A 48 35.16 12.33 21.09
N ASP A 49 34.96 12.84 19.88
CA ASP A 49 34.07 13.98 19.69
C ASP A 49 32.63 13.46 19.69
N PHE A 50 32.04 13.54 20.90
CA PHE A 50 30.67 13.09 21.13
C PHE A 50 29.67 13.79 20.19
N VAL A 51 30.01 15.00 19.75
CA VAL A 51 29.24 15.81 18.83
C VAL A 51 29.21 15.15 17.44
N SER A 52 30.35 14.67 16.93
CA SER A 52 30.43 13.98 15.63
C SER A 52 29.58 12.71 15.60
N VAL A 53 29.64 11.90 16.67
CA VAL A 53 28.84 10.69 16.80
C VAL A 53 27.33 11.02 16.84
N PHE A 54 26.97 12.07 17.58
CA PHE A 54 25.58 12.52 17.65
C PHE A 54 25.06 13.01 16.29
N VAL A 55 25.86 13.78 15.58
CA VAL A 55 25.50 14.27 14.21
C VAL A 55 25.34 13.08 13.25
N CYS A 56 26.23 12.08 13.30
CA CYS A 56 26.11 10.86 12.49
C CYS A 56 24.79 10.10 12.80
N LEU A 57 24.43 9.96 14.08
CA LEU A 57 23.19 9.30 14.48
C LEU A 57 21.95 10.06 13.98
N VAL A 58 21.95 11.38 14.09
CA VAL A 58 20.85 12.22 13.59
C VAL A 58 20.73 12.09 12.07
N LEU A 59 21.83 12.17 11.33
CA LEU A 59 21.83 12.00 9.87
C LEU A 59 21.35 10.60 9.46
N MET A 60 21.77 9.56 10.18
CA MET A 60 21.32 8.20 9.91
C MET A 60 19.83 8.06 10.16
N ALA A 61 19.30 8.62 11.24
CA ALA A 61 17.87 8.64 11.54
C ALA A 61 17.06 9.41 10.49
N CYS A 62 17.59 10.54 9.99
CA CYS A 62 16.97 11.30 8.90
C CYS A 62 16.95 10.50 7.59
N CYS A 63 18.04 9.84 7.22
CA CYS A 63 18.09 8.99 6.02
C CYS A 63 17.10 7.85 6.10
N PHE A 64 17.01 7.21 7.27
CA PHE A 64 16.09 6.11 7.50
C PHE A 64 14.62 6.58 7.46
N GLY A 65 14.35 7.74 8.07
CA GLY A 65 13.04 8.38 8.02
C GLY A 65 12.61 8.72 6.59
N LEU A 66 13.51 9.30 5.78
CA LEU A 66 13.23 9.66 4.39
C LEU A 66 13.00 8.44 3.48
N THR A 67 13.64 7.29 3.76
CA THR A 67 13.41 6.03 3.03
C THR A 67 12.09 5.39 3.41
N LEU A 68 11.64 5.56 4.65
CA LEU A 68 10.35 5.03 5.11
C LEU A 68 9.17 5.95 4.77
N LEU A 69 9.43 7.24 4.55
CA LEU A 69 8.38 8.24 4.28
C LEU A 69 7.46 7.86 3.12
N PRO A 70 7.94 7.41 1.94
CA PRO A 70 7.07 6.99 0.86
C PRO A 70 6.19 5.79 1.25
N LEU A 71 6.75 4.79 1.95
CA LEU A 71 5.98 3.62 2.40
C LEU A 71 4.84 4.01 3.36
N VAL A 72 5.10 4.96 4.27
CA VAL A 72 4.09 5.47 5.20
C VAL A 72 3.09 6.36 4.47
N TRP A 73 3.56 7.20 3.54
CA TRP A 73 2.70 8.10 2.76
C TRP A 73 1.73 7.31 1.88
N GLU A 74 2.18 6.23 1.30
CA GLU A 74 1.35 5.30 0.53
C GLU A 74 0.21 4.72 1.38
N GLN A 75 0.49 4.32 2.61
CA GLN A 75 -0.53 3.78 3.51
C GLN A 75 -1.50 4.83 4.06
N VAL A 76 -1.12 6.09 4.08
CA VAL A 76 -1.90 7.19 4.69
C VAL A 76 -2.58 8.08 3.64
N ASN A 77 -2.31 7.88 2.34
CA ASN A 77 -2.91 8.71 1.31
C ASN A 77 -4.45 8.55 1.28
N PRO A 78 -5.21 9.56 1.74
CA PRO A 78 -6.68 9.47 1.85
C PRO A 78 -7.36 9.35 0.48
N GLU A 79 -6.74 9.82 -0.59
CA GLU A 79 -7.32 9.74 -1.94
C GLU A 79 -7.33 8.30 -2.44
N VAL A 80 -6.23 7.57 -2.23
CA VAL A 80 -6.14 6.15 -2.61
C VAL A 80 -7.14 5.31 -1.81
N GLN A 81 -7.22 5.54 -0.50
CA GLN A 81 -8.19 4.83 0.34
C GLN A 81 -9.63 5.11 -0.06
N GLN A 82 -9.96 6.35 -0.43
CA GLN A 82 -11.31 6.69 -0.93
C GLN A 82 -11.60 6.03 -2.28
N GLN A 83 -10.62 5.94 -3.17
CA GLN A 83 -10.77 5.26 -4.46
C GLN A 83 -10.97 3.75 -4.28
N GLU A 84 -10.14 3.11 -3.47
CA GLU A 84 -10.31 1.69 -3.14
C GLU A 84 -11.68 1.42 -2.50
N GLN A 85 -12.13 2.29 -1.62
CA GLN A 85 -13.44 2.16 -1.00
C GLN A 85 -14.58 2.29 -2.01
N ARG A 86 -14.53 3.27 -2.91
CA ARG A 86 -15.52 3.42 -3.99
C ARG A 86 -15.57 2.22 -4.91
N LEU A 87 -14.39 1.69 -5.30
CA LEU A 87 -14.30 0.52 -6.15
C LEU A 87 -14.83 -0.74 -5.47
N ARG A 88 -14.48 -0.90 -4.19
CA ARG A 88 -15.00 -1.98 -3.37
C ARG A 88 -16.53 -1.95 -3.29
N ASP A 89 -17.10 -0.77 -3.00
CA ASP A 89 -18.54 -0.59 -2.88
C ASP A 89 -19.24 -0.82 -4.23
N ALA A 90 -18.67 -0.31 -5.33
CA ALA A 90 -19.20 -0.52 -6.67
C ALA A 90 -19.13 -2.01 -7.08
N TYR A 91 -18.03 -2.69 -6.81
CA TYR A 91 -17.91 -4.13 -7.08
C TYR A 91 -18.89 -4.94 -6.22
N GLN A 92 -18.97 -4.65 -4.93
CA GLN A 92 -19.91 -5.31 -4.03
C GLN A 92 -21.35 -5.14 -4.51
N GLN A 93 -21.73 -3.95 -4.94
CA GLN A 93 -23.04 -3.70 -5.50
C GLN A 93 -23.30 -4.50 -6.77
N SER A 94 -22.33 -4.55 -7.69
CA SER A 94 -22.48 -5.34 -8.94
C SER A 94 -22.67 -6.84 -8.68
N VAL A 95 -21.94 -7.39 -7.70
CA VAL A 95 -22.10 -8.78 -7.27
C VAL A 95 -23.47 -9.00 -6.64
N TYR A 96 -23.91 -8.07 -5.79
CA TYR A 96 -25.22 -8.15 -5.15
C TYR A 96 -26.36 -8.14 -6.17
N GLU A 97 -26.30 -7.24 -7.15
CA GLU A 97 -27.30 -7.16 -8.23
C GLU A 97 -27.36 -8.47 -9.05
N LYS A 98 -26.20 -9.05 -9.36
CA LYS A 98 -26.10 -10.35 -10.04
C LYS A 98 -26.72 -11.47 -9.20
N PHE A 99 -26.44 -11.51 -7.92
CA PHE A 99 -27.04 -12.52 -7.00
C PHE A 99 -28.54 -12.36 -6.92
N GLN A 100 -29.05 -11.14 -6.89
CA GLN A 100 -30.49 -10.89 -6.91
C GLN A 100 -31.17 -11.32 -8.21
N GLN A 101 -30.48 -11.24 -9.35
CA GLN A 101 -30.99 -11.66 -10.64
C GLN A 101 -30.98 -13.17 -10.84
N GLU A 102 -29.89 -13.84 -10.43
CA GLU A 102 -29.66 -15.24 -10.78
C GLU A 102 -29.86 -16.23 -9.61
N ALA A 103 -29.85 -15.72 -8.36
CA ALA A 103 -29.94 -16.52 -7.15
C ALA A 103 -30.80 -15.88 -6.07
N SER A 104 -31.91 -15.26 -6.45
CA SER A 104 -32.84 -14.53 -5.54
C SER A 104 -33.48 -15.42 -4.48
N ASP A 105 -33.49 -16.73 -4.69
CA ASP A 105 -33.97 -17.72 -3.74
C ASP A 105 -33.02 -17.98 -2.57
N ILE A 106 -31.74 -17.59 -2.72
CA ILE A 106 -30.73 -17.73 -1.67
C ILE A 106 -30.75 -16.47 -0.79
N ARG A 107 -30.96 -16.69 0.51
CA ARG A 107 -31.01 -15.59 1.47
C ARG A 107 -29.58 -15.17 1.88
N LEU A 108 -29.19 -14.00 1.39
CA LEU A 108 -27.95 -13.35 1.81
C LEU A 108 -28.20 -12.59 3.12
N LYS A 109 -27.32 -12.76 4.08
CA LYS A 109 -27.32 -12.01 5.33
C LYS A 109 -26.46 -10.77 5.23
N ASP A 110 -25.24 -10.95 4.70
CA ASP A 110 -24.25 -9.89 4.53
C ASP A 110 -23.28 -10.28 3.42
N MET A 111 -22.58 -9.28 2.88
CA MET A 111 -21.55 -9.46 1.88
C MET A 111 -20.48 -8.38 2.05
N GLY A 112 -19.23 -8.77 2.00
CA GLY A 112 -18.11 -7.85 2.06
C GLY A 112 -17.05 -8.22 1.03
N CYS A 113 -16.48 -7.23 0.37
CA CYS A 113 -15.33 -7.44 -0.49
C CYS A 113 -14.14 -6.61 -0.02
N TRP A 114 -12.95 -7.05 -0.39
CA TRP A 114 -11.71 -6.29 -0.25
C TRP A 114 -10.99 -6.27 -1.58
N VAL A 115 -10.38 -5.13 -1.86
CA VAL A 115 -9.69 -4.86 -3.12
C VAL A 115 -8.34 -4.27 -2.79
N GLU A 116 -7.27 -4.81 -3.35
CA GLU A 116 -5.94 -4.24 -3.35
C GLU A 116 -5.53 -4.01 -4.81
N LEU A 117 -5.03 -2.82 -5.12
CA LEU A 117 -4.72 -2.41 -6.48
C LEU A 117 -3.22 -2.42 -6.75
N TYR A 118 -2.83 -2.75 -7.99
CA TYR A 118 -1.44 -2.60 -8.44
C TYR A 118 -1.13 -1.12 -8.65
N GLY A 119 -0.26 -0.57 -7.78
CA GLY A 119 0.34 0.76 -7.94
C GLY A 119 -0.62 1.93 -7.78
N TYR A 120 -0.06 3.09 -7.39
CA TYR A 120 -0.81 4.30 -7.01
C TYR A 120 -1.15 5.21 -8.19
N HIS A 121 -0.78 4.85 -9.42
CA HIS A 121 -0.81 5.76 -10.56
C HIS A 121 -1.79 5.37 -11.67
N ASN A 122 -2.57 4.34 -11.48
CA ASN A 122 -3.56 3.99 -12.48
C ASN A 122 -4.82 4.81 -12.23
N ASP A 123 -5.34 5.45 -13.27
CA ASP A 123 -6.70 5.98 -13.30
C ASP A 123 -7.67 4.83 -13.07
N VAL A 124 -8.01 4.63 -11.81
CA VAL A 124 -8.74 3.46 -11.35
C VAL A 124 -10.23 3.74 -11.41
N GLU A 125 -10.69 4.18 -12.56
CA GLU A 125 -12.12 4.34 -12.81
C GLU A 125 -12.83 2.99 -12.99
N LYS A 126 -12.08 1.93 -13.33
CA LYS A 126 -12.63 0.60 -13.58
C LYS A 126 -11.77 -0.49 -12.96
N LEU A 127 -12.41 -1.38 -12.19
CA LEU A 127 -11.81 -2.63 -11.78
C LEU A 127 -11.63 -3.53 -13.00
N THR A 128 -10.39 -3.96 -13.23
CA THR A 128 -10.04 -4.96 -14.25
C THR A 128 -9.15 -6.02 -13.60
N PRO A 129 -9.10 -7.25 -14.15
CA PRO A 129 -8.19 -8.28 -13.64
C PRO A 129 -6.73 -7.85 -13.61
N ASP A 130 -6.35 -6.95 -14.54
CA ASP A 130 -4.97 -6.50 -14.72
C ASP A 130 -4.56 -5.44 -13.69
N ASN A 131 -5.50 -4.67 -13.13
CA ASN A 131 -5.22 -3.61 -12.18
C ASN A 131 -5.50 -3.99 -10.72
N THR A 132 -5.94 -5.22 -10.46
CA THR A 132 -6.16 -5.72 -9.10
C THR A 132 -5.06 -6.67 -8.66
N GLU A 133 -4.39 -6.36 -7.55
CA GLU A 133 -3.44 -7.26 -6.90
C GLU A 133 -4.19 -8.36 -6.16
N THR A 134 -5.15 -7.97 -5.35
CA THR A 134 -6.01 -8.88 -4.61
C THR A 134 -7.45 -8.39 -4.66
N LEU A 135 -8.33 -9.27 -5.06
CA LEU A 135 -9.78 -9.10 -4.99
C LEU A 135 -10.36 -10.31 -4.29
N GLY A 136 -11.01 -10.09 -3.17
CA GLY A 136 -11.64 -11.15 -2.41
C GLY A 136 -13.08 -10.81 -2.05
N LEU A 137 -13.90 -11.83 -1.93
CA LEU A 137 -15.33 -11.74 -1.63
C LEU A 137 -15.68 -12.67 -0.47
N ASN A 138 -16.29 -12.13 0.57
CA ASN A 138 -16.89 -12.88 1.66
C ASN A 138 -18.41 -12.75 1.59
N VAL A 139 -19.09 -13.89 1.63
CA VAL A 139 -20.55 -13.98 1.56
C VAL A 139 -21.08 -14.70 2.79
N TRP A 140 -21.92 -14.02 3.56
CA TRP A 140 -22.61 -14.59 4.70
C TRP A 140 -24.04 -14.96 4.30
N LEU A 141 -24.32 -16.27 4.34
CA LEU A 141 -25.63 -16.80 4.06
C LEU A 141 -26.47 -16.86 5.34
N GLN A 142 -27.75 -16.63 5.20
CA GLN A 142 -28.68 -16.71 6.32
C GLN A 142 -29.02 -18.17 6.61
N GLY A 143 -28.58 -18.66 7.80
CA GLY A 143 -28.95 -19.99 8.31
C GLY A 143 -30.31 -20.00 9.03
N PRO A 144 -30.68 -21.16 9.58
CA PRO A 144 -29.99 -22.42 9.56
C PRO A 144 -30.15 -23.20 8.24
N TYR A 145 -29.14 -23.99 7.88
CA TYR A 145 -29.22 -24.98 6.79
C TYR A 145 -29.51 -26.37 7.36
N ASP A 146 -30.36 -27.12 6.70
CA ASP A 146 -30.73 -28.46 7.13
C ASP A 146 -29.59 -29.47 6.99
N SER A 147 -28.66 -29.22 6.06
CA SER A 147 -27.48 -30.05 5.84
C SER A 147 -26.30 -29.27 5.27
N ALA A 148 -25.09 -29.79 5.46
CA ALA A 148 -23.89 -29.25 4.84
C ALA A 148 -23.93 -29.31 3.29
N GLU A 149 -24.65 -30.31 2.76
CA GLU A 149 -24.81 -30.46 1.30
C GLU A 149 -25.68 -29.37 0.71
N ALA A 150 -26.77 -28.97 1.41
CA ALA A 150 -27.63 -27.86 0.99
C ALA A 150 -26.81 -26.53 0.97
N PHE A 151 -26.06 -26.27 2.02
CA PHE A 151 -25.15 -25.12 2.05
C PHE A 151 -24.14 -25.14 0.91
N ALA A 152 -23.46 -26.29 0.69
CA ALA A 152 -22.49 -26.44 -0.38
C ALA A 152 -23.10 -26.26 -1.78
N LYS A 153 -24.35 -26.66 -1.97
CA LYS A 153 -25.09 -26.44 -3.23
C LYS A 153 -25.29 -24.96 -3.51
N ASP A 154 -25.72 -24.20 -2.51
CA ASP A 154 -25.92 -22.76 -2.67
C ASP A 154 -24.60 -22.03 -2.88
N CYS A 155 -23.55 -22.39 -2.15
CA CYS A 155 -22.21 -21.85 -2.38
C CYS A 155 -21.72 -22.07 -3.82
N ARG A 156 -21.93 -23.28 -4.39
CA ARG A 156 -21.55 -23.56 -5.78
C ARG A 156 -22.36 -22.71 -6.78
N ARG A 157 -23.67 -22.54 -6.54
CA ARG A 157 -24.49 -21.68 -7.40
C ARG A 157 -23.98 -20.24 -7.39
N LEU A 158 -23.71 -19.67 -6.21
CA LEU A 158 -23.17 -18.30 -6.09
C LEU A 158 -21.78 -18.20 -6.70
N THR A 159 -20.92 -19.21 -6.54
CA THR A 159 -19.61 -19.24 -7.20
C THR A 159 -19.75 -19.20 -8.73
N ASN A 160 -20.68 -19.95 -9.30
CA ASN A 160 -20.91 -19.95 -10.74
C ASN A 160 -21.40 -18.59 -11.25
N VAL A 161 -22.23 -17.89 -10.47
CA VAL A 161 -22.68 -16.52 -10.82
C VAL A 161 -21.49 -15.56 -10.85
N VAL A 162 -20.62 -15.63 -9.84
CA VAL A 162 -19.42 -14.77 -9.77
C VAL A 162 -18.42 -15.08 -10.88
N GLN A 163 -18.27 -16.33 -11.27
CA GLN A 163 -17.41 -16.74 -12.39
C GLN A 163 -17.86 -16.22 -13.76
N GLN A 164 -19.12 -15.84 -13.90
CA GLN A 164 -19.65 -15.21 -15.11
C GLN A 164 -19.45 -13.70 -15.17
N MET A 165 -18.90 -13.10 -14.12
CA MET A 165 -18.60 -11.68 -14.10
C MET A 165 -17.30 -11.39 -14.84
N GLU A 166 -17.20 -10.19 -15.38
CA GLU A 166 -16.00 -9.71 -16.11
C GLU A 166 -14.78 -9.69 -15.19
N VAL A 167 -14.97 -9.25 -13.94
CA VAL A 167 -13.92 -9.23 -12.91
C VAL A 167 -14.22 -10.33 -11.90
N GLN A 168 -13.30 -11.29 -11.79
CA GLN A 168 -13.45 -12.43 -10.91
C GLN A 168 -12.58 -12.25 -9.65
N PRO A 169 -13.11 -12.54 -8.45
CA PRO A 169 -12.31 -12.50 -7.24
C PRO A 169 -11.33 -13.68 -7.22
N LYS A 170 -10.14 -13.44 -6.70
CA LYS A 170 -9.13 -14.49 -6.50
C LYS A 170 -9.49 -15.43 -5.37
N GLN A 171 -10.32 -14.97 -4.44
CA GLN A 171 -10.75 -15.74 -3.28
C GLN A 171 -12.21 -15.45 -2.96
N ILE A 172 -12.99 -16.52 -2.72
CA ILE A 172 -14.38 -16.42 -2.26
C ILE A 172 -14.50 -17.20 -0.96
N GLY A 173 -14.97 -16.54 0.10
CA GLY A 173 -15.31 -17.17 1.38
C GLY A 173 -16.82 -17.21 1.58
N PHE A 174 -17.36 -18.38 1.95
CA PHE A 174 -18.76 -18.52 2.31
C PHE A 174 -18.90 -18.87 3.79
N PHE A 175 -19.79 -18.18 4.46
CA PHE A 175 -20.05 -18.36 5.87
C PHE A 175 -21.57 -18.53 6.08
N CYS A 176 -21.94 -19.40 7.01
CA CYS A 176 -23.31 -19.55 7.48
C CYS A 176 -23.40 -19.04 8.92
N ARG A 177 -24.38 -18.20 9.19
CA ARG A 177 -24.60 -17.66 10.52
C ARG A 177 -26.09 -17.46 10.81
#